data_6ab304b0187185525276032a73cb9394
#
_entry.id   6ab304b0187185525276032a73cb9394
#
_cell.length_a   1.000
_cell.length_b   1.000
_cell.length_c   1.000
_cell.angle_alpha   90.00
_cell.angle_beta   90.00
_cell.angle_gamma   90.00
#
_symmetry.space_group_name_H-M   'P 1'
#
loop_
_entity.id
_entity.type
_entity.pdbx_description
1 polymer ?
#
loop_
_entity_poly.entity_id
_entity_poly.type
_entity_poly.pdbx_seq_one_letter_code
_entity_poly.pdbx_strand_id
1 'polypeptide(L)'
;EAACVSVHGANRLGTNSLLDIVVFGRAAAQRASETMKPGESLPPLAESATQKILDRFNRIRHSKGDVSTAELRLDMQKAMQRHAAVFRNTEVLDEGVRKLGDIAMDMQNVRLQDTSLIWNTDLVETLELDNLLGQALVTIRSANERQESRGAHAHEDYPERDDKNWMKHTVMWLDEKSKSKLGYRDVKLSTLANEVQSIAPVARVY
;
A
#
# COMPACT_ATOMS: atom_id res chain seq x y z
N GLU A 1 10.94 4.00 1.58
CA GLU A 1 9.49 4.27 1.51
C GLU A 1 8.71 3.00 1.19
N ALA A 2 9.06 2.30 0.12
CA ALA A 2 8.35 1.08 -0.26
C ALA A 2 8.40 -0.02 0.82
N ALA A 3 9.50 -0.12 1.56
CA ALA A 3 9.65 -1.07 2.66
C ALA A 3 8.78 -0.73 3.89
N CYS A 4 8.33 0.51 4.01
CA CYS A 4 7.46 0.99 5.10
C CYS A 4 7.96 0.60 6.50
N VAL A 5 9.14 1.06 6.87
CA VAL A 5 9.78 0.73 8.17
C VAL A 5 9.07 1.34 9.39
N SER A 6 8.00 2.09 9.18
CA SER A 6 7.12 2.66 10.21
C SER A 6 7.78 3.70 11.14
N VAL A 7 8.72 4.48 10.61
CA VAL A 7 9.45 5.52 11.38
C VAL A 7 8.99 6.95 11.08
N HIS A 8 8.13 7.14 10.09
CA HIS A 8 7.70 8.47 9.66
C HIS A 8 6.41 8.98 10.33
N GLY A 9 5.78 8.16 11.18
CA GLY A 9 4.49 8.49 11.78
C GLY A 9 3.38 8.59 10.73
N ALA A 10 2.40 9.43 10.97
CA ALA A 10 1.24 9.62 10.09
C ALA A 10 1.48 10.62 8.94
N ASN A 11 2.61 11.29 8.91
CA ASN A 11 3.02 12.19 7.83
C ASN A 11 4.54 12.31 7.77
N ARG A 12 5.12 11.88 6.66
CA ARG A 12 6.56 12.00 6.44
C ARG A 12 6.97 13.46 6.25
N LEU A 13 7.97 13.89 7.01
CA LEU A 13 8.65 15.17 6.79
C LEU A 13 9.73 14.99 5.71
N GLY A 14 9.89 15.97 4.82
CA GLY A 14 10.78 15.88 3.67
C GLY A 14 12.23 15.53 4.04
N THR A 15 12.80 16.16 5.04
CA THR A 15 14.17 15.91 5.52
C THR A 15 14.36 14.49 6.07
N ASN A 16 13.35 13.91 6.69
CA ASN A 16 13.44 12.58 7.31
C ASN A 16 13.58 11.45 6.28
N SER A 17 13.17 11.67 5.04
CA SER A 17 13.34 10.69 3.97
C SER A 17 14.81 10.38 3.69
N LEU A 18 15.66 11.39 3.67
CA LEU A 18 17.09 11.21 3.43
C LEU A 18 17.76 10.45 4.59
N LEU A 19 17.34 10.70 5.83
CA LEU A 19 17.83 9.94 6.98
C LEU A 19 17.40 8.47 6.90
N ASP A 20 16.15 8.21 6.54
CA ASP A 20 15.62 6.86 6.35
C ASP A 20 16.46 6.07 5.33
N ILE A 21 16.67 6.63 4.15
CA ILE A 21 17.45 5.98 3.08
C ILE A 21 18.87 5.62 3.56
N VAL A 22 19.56 6.55 4.20
CA VAL A 22 20.95 6.35 4.65
C VAL A 22 21.03 5.34 5.78
N VAL A 23 20.20 5.50 6.81
CA VAL A 23 20.25 4.66 8.02
C VAL A 23 19.81 3.24 7.72
N PHE A 24 18.66 3.07 7.08
CA PHE A 24 18.12 1.73 6.82
C PHE A 24 18.78 1.04 5.63
N GLY A 25 19.29 1.78 4.65
CA GLY A 25 20.15 1.20 3.61
C GLY A 25 21.43 0.60 4.18
N ARG A 26 22.07 1.31 5.10
CA ARG A 26 23.26 0.81 5.83
C ARG A 26 22.90 -0.40 6.70
N ALA A 27 21.82 -0.31 7.46
CA ALA A 27 21.36 -1.42 8.32
C ALA A 27 21.03 -2.67 7.51
N ALA A 28 20.39 -2.52 6.35
CA ALA A 28 20.10 -3.63 5.44
C ALA A 28 21.37 -4.29 4.91
N ALA A 29 22.36 -3.50 4.50
CA ALA A 29 23.65 -4.00 4.02
C ALA A 29 24.42 -4.75 5.14
N GLN A 30 24.44 -4.21 6.34
CA GLN A 30 25.06 -4.87 7.51
C GLN A 30 24.36 -6.20 7.80
N ARG A 31 23.03 -6.22 7.84
CA ARG A 31 22.27 -7.44 8.09
C ARG A 31 22.48 -8.48 7.00
N ALA A 32 22.52 -8.08 5.73
CA ALA A 32 22.85 -8.98 4.63
C ALA A 32 24.25 -9.60 4.81
N SER A 33 25.26 -8.80 5.15
CA SER A 33 26.63 -9.25 5.41
C SER A 33 26.72 -10.25 6.58
N GLU A 34 25.89 -10.10 7.61
CA GLU A 34 25.85 -11.03 8.76
C GLU A 34 25.14 -12.35 8.45
N THR A 35 24.15 -12.32 7.54
CA THR A 35 23.26 -13.47 7.32
C THR A 35 23.57 -14.24 6.02
N MET A 36 24.24 -13.64 5.07
CA MET A 36 24.57 -14.24 3.77
C MET A 36 26.06 -14.58 3.70
N LYS A 37 26.39 -15.77 3.24
CA LYS A 37 27.76 -16.19 3.02
C LYS A 37 28.03 -16.27 1.52
N PRO A 38 29.11 -15.66 1.00
CA PRO A 38 29.49 -15.83 -0.40
C PRO A 38 29.63 -17.30 -0.79
N GLY A 39 29.01 -17.70 -1.88
CA GLY A 39 29.06 -19.08 -2.37
C GLY A 39 28.10 -20.05 -1.66
N GLU A 40 27.30 -19.61 -0.71
CA GLU A 40 26.25 -20.44 -0.10
C GLU A 40 25.14 -20.74 -1.12
N SER A 41 24.71 -21.99 -1.18
CA SER A 41 23.61 -22.39 -2.06
C SER A 41 22.28 -21.77 -1.59
N LEU A 42 21.54 -21.21 -2.53
CA LEU A 42 20.20 -20.74 -2.23
C LEU A 42 19.26 -21.90 -1.92
N PRO A 43 18.29 -21.73 -0.99
CA PRO A 43 17.28 -22.74 -0.76
C PRO A 43 16.52 -23.05 -2.06
N PRO A 44 16.13 -24.30 -2.30
CA PRO A 44 15.34 -24.64 -3.49
C PRO A 44 13.99 -23.92 -3.46
N LEU A 45 13.59 -23.39 -4.59
CA LEU A 45 12.25 -22.80 -4.74
C LEU A 45 11.22 -23.92 -4.86
N ALA A 46 10.07 -23.74 -4.21
CA ALA A 46 8.94 -24.65 -4.41
C ALA A 46 8.41 -24.50 -5.85
N GLU A 47 8.17 -25.61 -6.55
CA GLU A 47 7.61 -25.59 -7.91
C GLU A 47 6.32 -24.77 -8.00
N SER A 48 5.47 -24.85 -6.96
CA SER A 48 4.23 -24.10 -6.89
C SER A 48 4.41 -22.57 -6.90
N ALA A 49 5.54 -22.05 -6.48
CA ALA A 49 5.80 -20.60 -6.46
C ALA A 49 5.92 -20.04 -7.88
N THR A 50 6.70 -20.71 -8.73
CA THR A 50 6.86 -20.31 -10.14
C THR A 50 5.54 -20.46 -10.90
N GLN A 51 4.82 -21.57 -10.69
CA GLN A 51 3.57 -21.83 -11.38
C GLN A 51 2.52 -20.75 -11.10
N LYS A 52 2.33 -20.34 -9.85
CA LYS A 52 1.39 -19.27 -9.47
C LYS A 52 1.69 -17.94 -10.18
N ILE A 53 2.98 -17.60 -10.30
CA ILE A 53 3.39 -16.37 -10.98
C ILE A 53 3.08 -16.43 -12.47
N LEU A 54 3.39 -17.56 -13.10
CA LEU A 54 3.12 -17.79 -14.51
C LEU A 54 1.62 -17.83 -14.81
N ASP A 55 0.82 -18.44 -13.94
CA ASP A 55 -0.64 -18.50 -14.09
C ASP A 55 -1.25 -17.10 -14.01
N ARG A 56 -0.82 -16.26 -13.04
CA ARG A 56 -1.26 -14.85 -12.95
C ARG A 56 -0.87 -14.08 -14.21
N PHE A 57 0.37 -14.16 -14.64
CA PHE A 57 0.88 -13.48 -15.82
C PHE A 57 0.11 -13.89 -17.09
N ASN A 58 -0.06 -15.19 -17.32
CA ASN A 58 -0.76 -15.71 -18.50
C ASN A 58 -2.25 -15.40 -18.48
N ARG A 59 -2.89 -15.44 -17.32
CA ARG A 59 -4.30 -15.05 -17.17
C ARG A 59 -4.51 -13.59 -17.62
N ILE A 60 -3.66 -12.66 -17.19
CA ILE A 60 -3.72 -11.26 -17.60
C ILE A 60 -3.41 -11.14 -19.10
N ARG A 61 -2.30 -11.71 -19.55
CA ARG A 61 -1.85 -11.64 -20.95
C ARG A 61 -2.89 -12.12 -21.96
N HIS A 62 -3.67 -13.13 -21.60
CA HIS A 62 -4.69 -13.73 -22.49
C HIS A 62 -6.12 -13.33 -22.12
N SER A 63 -6.29 -12.30 -21.31
CA SER A 63 -7.62 -11.80 -20.95
C SER A 63 -8.33 -11.21 -22.18
N LYS A 64 -9.63 -11.54 -22.33
CA LYS A 64 -10.47 -11.18 -23.47
C LYS A 64 -11.79 -10.57 -23.01
N GLY A 65 -11.74 -9.78 -21.96
CA GLY A 65 -12.90 -9.08 -21.45
C GLY A 65 -13.35 -7.91 -22.33
N ASP A 66 -14.18 -7.05 -21.77
CA ASP A 66 -14.79 -5.94 -22.48
C ASP A 66 -14.21 -4.58 -22.06
N VAL A 67 -13.52 -4.50 -20.93
CA VAL A 67 -13.04 -3.24 -20.35
C VAL A 67 -11.56 -3.04 -20.65
N SER A 68 -11.18 -1.86 -21.11
CA SER A 68 -9.77 -1.55 -21.40
C SER A 68 -9.00 -1.19 -20.11
N THR A 69 -7.70 -1.48 -20.09
CA THR A 69 -6.78 -1.07 -19.01
C THR A 69 -6.84 0.42 -18.74
N ALA A 70 -6.90 1.22 -19.80
CA ALA A 70 -6.93 2.69 -19.69
C ALA A 70 -8.20 3.20 -19.00
N GLU A 71 -9.36 2.62 -19.32
CA GLU A 71 -10.64 2.97 -18.67
C GLU A 71 -10.61 2.63 -17.18
N LEU A 72 -10.25 1.40 -16.82
CA LEU A 72 -10.14 0.98 -15.42
C LEU A 72 -9.15 1.83 -14.63
N ARG A 73 -7.99 2.15 -15.22
CA ARG A 73 -6.98 3.01 -14.60
C ARG A 73 -7.53 4.42 -14.33
N LEU A 74 -8.21 4.99 -15.31
CA LEU A 74 -8.83 6.32 -15.18
C LEU A 74 -9.93 6.34 -14.12
N ASP A 75 -10.75 5.30 -14.08
CA ASP A 75 -11.83 5.19 -13.07
C ASP A 75 -11.28 5.01 -11.67
N MET A 76 -10.23 4.18 -11.47
CA MET A 76 -9.51 4.09 -10.21
C MET A 76 -8.93 5.45 -9.77
N GLN A 77 -8.27 6.17 -10.69
CA GLN A 77 -7.69 7.48 -10.40
C GLN A 77 -8.76 8.51 -9.99
N LYS A 78 -9.88 8.56 -10.71
CA LYS A 78 -11.01 9.44 -10.39
C LYS A 78 -11.65 9.06 -9.05
N ALA A 79 -11.83 7.76 -8.78
CA ALA A 79 -12.37 7.28 -7.52
C ALA A 79 -11.46 7.67 -6.35
N MET A 80 -10.16 7.44 -6.45
CA MET A 80 -9.19 7.81 -5.41
C MET A 80 -9.13 9.33 -5.21
N GLN A 81 -9.09 10.11 -6.31
CA GLN A 81 -9.04 11.57 -6.24
C GLN A 81 -10.30 12.16 -5.59
N ARG A 82 -11.48 11.56 -5.83
CA ARG A 82 -12.74 12.05 -5.28
C ARG A 82 -12.98 11.61 -3.85
N HIS A 83 -12.67 10.35 -3.52
CA HIS A 83 -13.11 9.72 -2.28
C HIS A 83 -12.02 9.53 -1.24
N ALA A 84 -10.74 9.57 -1.63
CA ALA A 84 -9.60 9.43 -0.73
C ALA A 84 -8.62 10.62 -0.79
N ALA A 85 -9.11 11.77 -1.23
CA ALA A 85 -8.34 13.01 -1.32
C ALA A 85 -8.00 13.61 0.06
N VAL A 86 -7.72 14.90 0.12
CA VAL A 86 -7.25 15.59 1.33
C VAL A 86 -8.32 15.62 2.42
N PHE A 87 -9.54 16.02 2.07
CA PHE A 87 -10.67 16.11 3.00
C PHE A 87 -11.58 14.89 2.83
N ARG A 88 -11.89 14.25 3.92
CA ARG A 88 -12.60 12.97 3.97
C ARG A 88 -13.70 13.03 5.00
N ASN A 89 -14.81 12.39 4.71
CA ASN A 89 -15.87 12.11 5.68
C ASN A 89 -16.36 10.66 5.47
N THR A 90 -17.16 10.15 6.37
CA THR A 90 -17.63 8.77 6.36
C THR A 90 -18.38 8.43 5.07
N GLU A 91 -19.31 9.31 4.64
CA GLU A 91 -20.13 9.07 3.44
C GLU A 91 -19.26 8.95 2.17
N VAL A 92 -18.32 9.89 2.00
CA VAL A 92 -17.42 9.93 0.84
C VAL A 92 -16.50 8.70 0.82
N LEU A 93 -15.95 8.31 1.97
CA LEU A 93 -15.09 7.14 2.09
C LEU A 93 -15.86 5.83 1.82
N ASP A 94 -17.07 5.68 2.37
CA ASP A 94 -17.93 4.51 2.14
C ASP A 94 -18.30 4.36 0.66
N GLU A 95 -18.64 5.46 -0.01
CA GLU A 95 -18.89 5.45 -1.46
C GLU A 95 -17.63 5.03 -2.23
N GLY A 96 -16.47 5.56 -1.85
CA GLY A 96 -15.20 5.21 -2.47
C GLY A 96 -14.81 3.75 -2.29
N VAL A 97 -15.03 3.18 -1.11
CA VAL A 97 -14.81 1.75 -0.84
C VAL A 97 -15.65 0.87 -1.78
N ARG A 98 -16.93 1.22 -1.97
CA ARG A 98 -17.80 0.50 -2.91
C ARG A 98 -17.30 0.62 -4.35
N LYS A 99 -17.06 1.85 -4.83
CA LYS A 99 -16.59 2.10 -6.20
C LYS A 99 -15.28 1.41 -6.53
N LEU A 100 -14.30 1.48 -5.64
CA LEU A 100 -13.03 0.78 -5.85
C LEU A 100 -13.18 -0.74 -5.80
N GLY A 101 -14.13 -1.23 -5.02
CA GLY A 101 -14.51 -2.65 -5.02
C GLY A 101 -15.04 -3.10 -6.38
N ASP A 102 -15.94 -2.32 -6.98
CA ASP A 102 -16.50 -2.59 -8.30
C ASP A 102 -15.42 -2.55 -9.39
N ILE A 103 -14.57 -1.52 -9.41
CA ILE A 103 -13.44 -1.40 -10.34
C ILE A 103 -12.46 -2.59 -10.20
N ALA A 104 -12.21 -3.05 -8.99
CA ALA A 104 -11.35 -4.21 -8.75
C ALA A 104 -12.00 -5.53 -9.25
N MET A 105 -13.31 -5.64 -9.21
CA MET A 105 -14.04 -6.77 -9.84
C MET A 105 -13.94 -6.69 -11.36
N ASP A 106 -14.07 -5.51 -11.95
CA ASP A 106 -13.96 -5.31 -13.39
C ASP A 106 -12.56 -5.63 -13.95
N MET A 107 -11.53 -5.62 -13.10
CA MET A 107 -10.19 -6.10 -13.47
C MET A 107 -10.19 -7.56 -13.96
N GLN A 108 -11.15 -8.36 -13.55
CA GLN A 108 -11.31 -9.73 -14.05
C GLN A 108 -11.88 -9.78 -15.48
N ASN A 109 -12.52 -8.68 -15.93
CA ASN A 109 -13.08 -8.50 -17.26
C ASN A 109 -12.21 -7.58 -18.15
N VAL A 110 -10.95 -7.40 -17.80
CA VAL A 110 -10.02 -6.58 -18.59
C VAL A 110 -9.74 -7.23 -19.94
N ARG A 111 -9.54 -6.39 -20.96
CA ARG A 111 -9.18 -6.81 -22.31
C ARG A 111 -7.80 -6.30 -22.67
N LEU A 112 -6.88 -7.22 -23.02
CA LEU A 112 -5.64 -6.90 -23.69
C LEU A 112 -5.79 -7.08 -25.20
N GLN A 113 -5.27 -6.11 -25.95
CA GLN A 113 -5.25 -6.19 -27.41
C GLN A 113 -3.98 -6.86 -27.92
N ASP A 114 -2.85 -6.59 -27.28
CA ASP A 114 -1.56 -7.18 -27.63
C ASP A 114 -1.19 -8.29 -26.64
N THR A 115 -1.03 -9.51 -27.14
CA THR A 115 -0.61 -10.68 -26.38
C THR A 115 0.85 -11.07 -26.62
N SER A 116 1.61 -10.26 -27.37
CA SER A 116 3.04 -10.47 -27.63
C SER A 116 3.87 -10.34 -26.34
N LEU A 117 5.14 -10.73 -26.39
CA LEU A 117 6.09 -10.56 -25.29
C LEU A 117 7.18 -9.53 -25.60
N ILE A 118 7.09 -8.86 -26.75
CA ILE A 118 8.12 -7.92 -27.22
C ILE A 118 7.53 -6.51 -27.17
N TRP A 119 8.10 -5.64 -26.32
CA TRP A 119 7.67 -4.25 -26.15
C TRP A 119 6.17 -4.05 -25.91
N ASN A 120 5.54 -4.99 -25.22
CA ASN A 120 4.10 -4.97 -24.93
C ASN A 120 3.81 -4.05 -23.74
N THR A 121 3.60 -2.77 -23.99
CA THR A 121 3.23 -1.78 -22.99
C THR A 121 1.83 -2.00 -22.44
N ASP A 122 0.89 -2.53 -23.23
CA ASP A 122 -0.47 -2.85 -22.80
C ASP A 122 -0.45 -3.88 -21.66
N LEU A 123 0.36 -4.95 -21.83
CA LEU A 123 0.54 -5.96 -20.79
C LEU A 123 1.20 -5.38 -19.52
N VAL A 124 2.27 -4.57 -19.68
CA VAL A 124 2.97 -3.95 -18.54
C VAL A 124 2.01 -3.06 -17.75
N GLU A 125 1.27 -2.18 -18.43
CA GLU A 125 0.33 -1.29 -17.79
C GLU A 125 -0.82 -2.02 -17.10
N THR A 126 -1.26 -3.16 -17.64
CA THR A 126 -2.30 -3.98 -17.01
C THR A 126 -1.79 -4.68 -15.76
N LEU A 127 -0.56 -5.19 -15.78
CA LEU A 127 0.10 -5.76 -14.58
C LEU A 127 0.32 -4.71 -13.48
N GLU A 128 0.70 -3.49 -13.88
CA GLU A 128 0.81 -2.36 -12.95
C GLU A 128 -0.55 -1.97 -12.36
N LEU A 129 -1.60 -1.94 -13.18
CA LEU A 129 -2.95 -1.61 -12.72
C LEU A 129 -3.46 -2.61 -11.69
N ASP A 130 -3.22 -3.91 -11.89
CA ASP A 130 -3.56 -4.96 -10.91
C ASP A 130 -2.89 -4.69 -9.55
N ASN A 131 -1.62 -4.28 -9.55
CA ASN A 131 -0.91 -3.88 -8.33
C ASN A 131 -1.45 -2.57 -7.73
N LEU A 132 -1.76 -1.56 -8.56
CA LEU A 132 -2.28 -0.27 -8.12
C LEU A 132 -3.66 -0.40 -7.47
N LEU A 133 -4.54 -1.24 -8.02
CA LEU A 133 -5.87 -1.53 -7.45
C LEU A 133 -5.75 -2.13 -6.05
N GLY A 134 -4.81 -3.04 -5.84
CA GLY A 134 -4.51 -3.58 -4.51
C GLY A 134 -4.14 -2.48 -3.52
N GLN A 135 -3.25 -1.55 -3.91
CA GLN A 135 -2.84 -0.42 -3.08
C GLN A 135 -4.00 0.57 -2.84
N ALA A 136 -4.81 0.85 -3.85
CA ALA A 136 -5.97 1.73 -3.74
C ALA A 136 -7.00 1.18 -2.74
N LEU A 137 -7.32 -0.12 -2.82
CA LEU A 137 -8.23 -0.79 -1.90
C LEU A 137 -7.73 -0.76 -0.46
N VAL A 138 -6.46 -1.09 -0.22
CA VAL A 138 -5.85 -1.03 1.12
C VAL A 138 -5.90 0.39 1.66
N THR A 139 -5.57 1.38 0.84
CA THR A 139 -5.53 2.78 1.25
C THR A 139 -6.90 3.29 1.67
N ILE A 140 -7.92 3.12 0.82
CA ILE A 140 -9.24 3.67 1.11
C ILE A 140 -9.93 2.95 2.26
N ARG A 141 -9.81 1.62 2.33
CA ARG A 141 -10.38 0.84 3.45
C ARG A 141 -9.72 1.16 4.77
N SER A 142 -8.39 1.36 4.79
CA SER A 142 -7.67 1.79 5.99
C SER A 142 -8.06 3.21 6.41
N ALA A 143 -8.29 4.11 5.46
CA ALA A 143 -8.76 5.46 5.74
C ALA A 143 -10.20 5.46 6.29
N ASN A 144 -11.08 4.65 5.70
CA ASN A 144 -12.48 4.52 6.14
C ASN A 144 -12.62 4.00 7.56
N GLU A 145 -11.73 3.09 7.97
CA GLU A 145 -11.75 2.52 9.33
C GLU A 145 -11.25 3.49 10.41
N ARG A 146 -10.43 4.48 10.05
CA ARG A 146 -9.76 5.34 11.03
C ARG A 146 -10.61 6.56 11.38
N GLN A 147 -11.20 6.56 12.57
CA GLN A 147 -12.12 7.59 13.08
C GLN A 147 -11.37 8.65 13.91
N GLU A 148 -10.39 9.30 13.31
CA GLU A 148 -9.63 10.41 13.87
C GLU A 148 -9.01 11.23 12.74
N SER A 149 -8.45 12.38 13.04
CA SER A 149 -7.56 13.11 12.15
C SER A 149 -6.12 13.07 12.68
N ARG A 150 -5.17 12.58 11.82
CA ARG A 150 -3.76 12.45 12.21
C ARG A 150 -2.85 12.57 10.99
N GLY A 151 -1.93 13.51 11.02
CA GLY A 151 -0.97 13.73 9.94
C GLY A 151 -1.65 14.05 8.62
N ALA A 152 -1.46 13.23 7.61
CA ALA A 152 -2.07 13.41 6.30
C ALA A 152 -3.54 12.90 6.21
N HIS A 153 -4.05 12.21 7.22
CA HIS A 153 -5.44 11.78 7.30
C HIS A 153 -6.27 12.86 7.99
N ALA A 154 -7.01 13.64 7.21
CA ALA A 154 -7.96 14.64 7.69
C ALA A 154 -9.40 14.11 7.48
N HIS A 155 -10.11 13.88 8.58
CA HIS A 155 -11.47 13.34 8.58
C HIS A 155 -12.45 14.38 9.15
N GLU A 156 -13.36 14.89 8.32
CA GLU A 156 -14.24 16.01 8.71
C GLU A 156 -15.20 15.64 9.83
N ASP A 157 -15.66 14.39 9.89
CA ASP A 157 -16.54 13.91 10.97
C ASP A 157 -15.76 13.63 12.27
N TYR A 158 -14.43 13.46 12.19
CA TYR A 158 -13.53 13.19 13.33
C TYR A 158 -12.32 14.12 13.26
N PRO A 159 -12.47 15.43 13.45
CA PRO A 159 -11.40 16.40 13.22
C PRO A 159 -10.25 16.31 14.22
N GLU A 160 -10.49 15.73 15.40
CA GLU A 160 -9.50 15.65 16.46
C GLU A 160 -8.65 14.38 16.38
N ARG A 161 -7.42 14.48 16.88
CA ARG A 161 -6.54 13.33 17.08
C ARG A 161 -6.96 12.56 18.34
N ASP A 162 -7.10 11.26 18.24
CA ASP A 162 -7.47 10.39 19.36
C ASP A 162 -6.34 9.43 19.74
N ASP A 163 -5.46 9.88 20.64
CA ASP A 163 -4.33 9.08 21.10
C ASP A 163 -4.73 7.88 21.96
N LYS A 164 -5.93 7.88 22.54
CA LYS A 164 -6.42 6.79 23.38
C LYS A 164 -6.81 5.57 22.57
N ASN A 165 -7.52 5.76 21.47
CA ASN A 165 -8.07 4.68 20.66
C ASN A 165 -7.22 4.41 19.40
N TRP A 166 -6.52 5.43 18.88
CA TRP A 166 -5.88 5.39 17.57
C TRP A 166 -4.35 5.57 17.56
N MET A 167 -3.67 5.54 18.71
CA MET A 167 -2.21 5.50 18.79
C MET A 167 -1.68 4.11 18.36
N LYS A 168 -2.01 3.70 17.15
CA LYS A 168 -1.66 2.40 16.57
C LYS A 168 -1.56 2.50 15.05
N HIS A 169 -0.73 1.66 14.44
CA HIS A 169 -0.71 1.51 13.00
C HIS A 169 -1.92 0.70 12.55
N THR A 170 -2.61 1.18 11.53
CA THR A 170 -3.60 0.38 10.80
C THR A 170 -2.86 -0.51 9.83
N VAL A 171 -3.12 -1.81 9.86
CA VAL A 171 -2.49 -2.80 8.98
C VAL A 171 -3.60 -3.55 8.25
N MET A 172 -3.48 -3.64 6.93
CA MET A 172 -4.48 -4.31 6.11
C MET A 172 -3.83 -5.32 5.18
N TRP A 173 -4.45 -6.47 5.07
CA TRP A 173 -4.08 -7.53 4.12
C TRP A 173 -5.21 -7.71 3.12
N LEU A 174 -4.85 -8.02 1.89
CA LEU A 174 -5.78 -8.47 0.86
C LEU A 174 -5.45 -9.92 0.50
N ASP A 175 -6.50 -10.72 0.33
CA ASP A 175 -6.37 -12.03 -0.29
C ASP A 175 -6.45 -11.94 -1.83
N GLU A 176 -6.30 -13.09 -2.50
CA GLU A 176 -6.36 -13.21 -3.97
C GLU A 176 -7.71 -12.77 -4.56
N LYS A 177 -8.75 -12.67 -3.74
CA LYS A 177 -10.11 -12.22 -4.10
C LYS A 177 -10.40 -10.77 -3.69
N SER A 178 -9.38 -10.00 -3.35
CA SER A 178 -9.50 -8.63 -2.84
C SER A 178 -10.30 -8.49 -1.56
N LYS A 179 -10.52 -9.59 -0.81
CA LYS A 179 -11.11 -9.55 0.52
C LYS A 179 -10.07 -9.02 1.51
N SER A 180 -10.45 -8.02 2.27
CA SER A 180 -9.56 -7.39 3.25
C SER A 180 -9.67 -8.03 4.63
N LYS A 181 -8.53 -8.05 5.32
CA LYS A 181 -8.43 -8.33 6.75
C LYS A 181 -7.74 -7.14 7.42
N LEU A 182 -8.45 -6.52 8.35
CA LEU A 182 -7.93 -5.41 9.15
C LEU A 182 -7.22 -5.94 10.40
N GLY A 183 -6.17 -5.24 10.81
CA GLY A 183 -5.48 -5.44 12.09
C GLY A 183 -4.77 -4.17 12.51
N TYR A 184 -4.18 -4.22 13.71
CA TYR A 184 -3.47 -3.09 14.27
C TYR A 184 -2.13 -3.54 14.83
N ARG A 185 -1.19 -2.60 14.88
CA ARG A 185 0.12 -2.78 15.51
C ARG A 185 0.44 -1.55 16.35
N ASP A 186 0.92 -1.76 17.56
CA ASP A 186 1.24 -0.68 18.48
C ASP A 186 2.38 0.21 17.94
N VAL A 187 2.29 1.50 18.22
CA VAL A 187 3.35 2.47 17.95
C VAL A 187 4.38 2.40 19.08
N LYS A 188 5.66 2.31 18.72
CA LYS A 188 6.76 2.41 19.69
C LYS A 188 7.00 3.88 20.00
N LEU A 189 6.77 4.27 21.25
CA LEU A 189 6.91 5.65 21.75
C LEU A 189 8.24 5.89 22.46
N SER A 190 8.99 4.83 22.77
CA SER A 190 10.29 4.92 23.44
C SER A 190 11.43 4.77 22.43
N THR A 191 12.53 5.43 22.72
CA THR A 191 13.80 5.22 22.02
C THR A 191 14.43 3.90 22.42
N LEU A 192 15.29 3.34 21.55
CA LEU A 192 16.04 2.12 21.85
C LEU A 192 17.27 2.39 22.73
N ALA A 193 17.76 3.64 22.75
CA ALA A 193 18.93 4.05 23.52
C ALA A 193 18.48 4.90 24.73
N ASN A 194 18.95 4.54 25.92
CA ASN A 194 18.62 5.27 27.14
C ASN A 194 19.18 6.71 27.18
N GLU A 195 20.15 7.00 26.32
CA GLU A 195 20.78 8.31 26.18
C GLU A 195 19.91 9.32 25.45
N VAL A 196 18.88 8.85 24.72
CA VAL A 196 17.98 9.71 23.97
C VAL A 196 16.65 9.81 24.70
N GLN A 197 16.26 11.03 25.06
CA GLN A 197 14.99 11.29 25.72
C GLN A 197 13.81 11.01 24.78
N SER A 198 12.83 10.28 25.26
CA SER A 198 11.56 10.10 24.54
C SER A 198 10.77 11.40 24.53
N ILE A 199 10.27 11.78 23.37
CA ILE A 199 9.43 12.97 23.17
C ILE A 199 7.99 12.49 22.95
N ALA A 200 7.08 12.97 23.79
CA ALA A 200 5.67 12.65 23.65
C ALA A 200 5.09 13.28 22.37
N PRO A 201 4.13 12.63 21.71
CA PRO A 201 3.42 13.22 20.58
C PRO A 201 2.69 14.50 21.01
N VAL A 202 2.90 15.58 20.27
CA VAL A 202 2.22 16.86 20.47
C VAL A 202 1.45 17.25 19.22
N ALA A 203 0.43 18.10 19.38
CA ALA A 203 -0.26 18.68 18.23
C ALA A 203 0.72 19.56 17.44
N ARG A 204 0.67 19.49 16.12
CA ARG A 204 1.44 20.38 15.26
C ARG A 204 0.81 21.79 15.31
N VAL A 205 1.61 22.78 15.64
CA VAL A 205 1.23 24.20 15.56
C VAL A 205 2.07 24.82 14.46
N TYR A 206 1.43 25.52 13.53
CA TYR A 206 2.07 26.27 12.45
C TYR A 206 2.12 27.75 12.79
#